data_349216c4ff1b47886caecbbbc26a5946
#
_entry.id   349216c4ff1b47886caecbbbc26a5946
#
_cell.length_a   1.000
_cell.length_b   1.000
_cell.length_c   1.000
_cell.angle_alpha   90.00
_cell.angle_beta   90.00
_cell.angle_gamma   90.00
#
_symmetry.space_group_name_H-M   'P 1'
#
loop_
_entity.id
_entity.type
_entity.pdbx_description
1 polymer ?
#
loop_
_entity_poly.entity_id
_entity_poly.type
_entity_poly.pdbx_seq_one_letter_code
_entity_poly.pdbx_strand_id
1 'polypeptide(L)'
;MVEMNAWGGKLVKILTVALSAKNHCFAYSFWLRLASKPNPLYYVAKWMHYRLSRKYGIQISPSMKLGYGLYIGHGVAIVINSGTIIGNNCNISQCLTIGTNHNTPAVIGDNVYIGPGVCIVEDVRIGNNVTIGAGSVVVKDLPDNATVAGVPAKVLNYNNPGRYITNKYCVNS
;
A
#
# COMPACT_ATOMS: atom_id res chain seq x y z
N MET A 1 -27.20 -10.93 24.43
CA MET A 1 -27.77 -9.76 23.70
C MET A 1 -26.88 -8.51 23.73
N VAL A 2 -25.99 -8.30 24.70
CA VAL A 2 -25.13 -7.10 24.82
C VAL A 2 -23.95 -7.13 23.86
N GLU A 3 -23.39 -8.30 23.54
CA GLU A 3 -22.21 -8.39 22.61
C GLU A 3 -22.57 -8.16 21.14
N MET A 4 -23.74 -8.56 20.69
CA MET A 4 -24.18 -8.31 19.30
C MET A 4 -24.32 -6.83 18.97
N ASN A 5 -24.70 -5.98 19.93
CA ASN A 5 -24.84 -4.54 19.74
C ASN A 5 -23.49 -3.82 19.61
N ALA A 6 -22.43 -4.32 20.27
CA ALA A 6 -21.08 -3.75 20.18
C ALA A 6 -20.43 -4.01 18.80
N TRP A 7 -20.67 -5.16 18.20
CA TRP A 7 -20.19 -5.50 16.85
C TRP A 7 -20.95 -4.73 15.76
N GLY A 8 -22.26 -4.59 15.90
CA GLY A 8 -23.08 -3.81 14.97
C GLY A 8 -22.66 -2.36 14.91
N GLY A 9 -22.37 -1.72 16.05
CA GLY A 9 -21.89 -0.34 16.12
C GLY A 9 -20.51 -0.13 15.48
N LYS A 10 -19.59 -1.11 15.61
CA LYS A 10 -18.28 -1.07 14.95
C LYS A 10 -18.40 -1.22 13.42
N LEU A 11 -19.24 -2.14 12.96
CA LEU A 11 -19.47 -2.36 11.53
C LEU A 11 -20.07 -1.13 10.86
N VAL A 12 -21.07 -0.52 11.48
CA VAL A 12 -21.70 0.74 10.99
C VAL A 12 -20.67 1.85 10.90
N LYS A 13 -19.81 2.04 11.92
CA LYS A 13 -18.72 3.04 11.87
C LYS A 13 -17.74 2.78 10.73
N ILE A 14 -17.31 1.52 10.52
CA ILE A 14 -16.42 1.15 9.42
C ILE A 14 -17.06 1.48 8.07
N LEU A 15 -18.31 1.09 7.86
CA LEU A 15 -19.05 1.38 6.63
C LEU A 15 -19.26 2.88 6.43
N THR A 16 -19.59 3.62 7.48
CA THR A 16 -19.74 5.09 7.41
C THR A 16 -18.43 5.75 6.97
N VAL A 17 -17.29 5.33 7.53
CA VAL A 17 -15.97 5.87 7.12
C VAL A 17 -15.61 5.43 5.71
N ALA A 18 -15.91 4.18 5.32
CA ALA A 18 -15.65 3.66 3.98
C ALA A 18 -16.49 4.33 2.88
N LEU A 19 -17.68 4.84 3.24
CA LEU A 19 -18.55 5.62 2.35
C LEU A 19 -18.28 7.12 2.44
N SER A 20 -17.57 7.58 3.46
CA SER A 20 -17.27 8.99 3.71
C SER A 20 -16.16 9.50 2.79
N ALA A 21 -16.38 10.68 2.21
CA ALA A 21 -15.34 11.39 1.47
C ALA A 21 -14.20 11.95 2.36
N LYS A 22 -14.36 11.94 3.69
CA LYS A 22 -13.40 12.54 4.63
C LYS A 22 -12.09 11.77 4.75
N ASN A 23 -12.11 10.44 4.53
CA ASN A 23 -10.91 9.61 4.56
C ASN A 23 -10.85 8.71 3.32
N HIS A 24 -10.54 9.32 2.19
CA HIS A 24 -10.52 8.61 0.90
C HIS A 24 -9.45 7.48 0.83
N CYS A 25 -8.33 7.62 1.55
CA CYS A 25 -7.30 6.58 1.61
C CYS A 25 -7.80 5.31 2.29
N PHE A 26 -8.53 5.48 3.42
CA PHE A 26 -9.17 4.35 4.09
C PHE A 26 -10.27 3.75 3.23
N ALA A 27 -11.14 4.58 2.66
CA ALA A 27 -12.22 4.13 1.77
C ALA A 27 -11.64 3.33 0.58
N TYR A 28 -10.57 3.83 -0.04
CA TYR A 28 -9.89 3.14 -1.13
C TYR A 28 -9.38 1.77 -0.69
N SER A 29 -8.62 1.70 0.42
CA SER A 29 -8.05 0.45 0.96
C SER A 29 -9.14 -0.56 1.32
N PHE A 30 -10.26 -0.10 1.90
CA PHE A 30 -11.40 -0.93 2.25
C PHE A 30 -12.03 -1.59 1.00
N TRP A 31 -12.35 -0.79 -0.02
CA TRP A 31 -12.96 -1.31 -1.25
C TRP A 31 -11.99 -2.15 -2.08
N LEU A 32 -10.69 -1.80 -2.09
CA LEU A 32 -9.64 -2.62 -2.69
C LEU A 32 -9.62 -4.03 -2.08
N ARG A 33 -9.66 -4.14 -0.74
CA ARG A 33 -9.66 -5.44 -0.04
C ARG A 33 -10.93 -6.25 -0.29
N LEU A 34 -12.10 -5.62 -0.29
CA LEU A 34 -13.35 -6.29 -0.63
C LEU A 34 -13.40 -6.75 -2.10
N ALA A 35 -12.79 -6.00 -3.00
CA ALA A 35 -12.73 -6.35 -4.43
C ALA A 35 -11.67 -7.43 -4.74
N SER A 36 -10.83 -7.83 -3.78
CA SER A 36 -9.74 -8.79 -4.00
C SER A 36 -10.17 -10.25 -4.00
N LYS A 37 -11.31 -10.58 -3.38
CA LYS A 37 -11.82 -11.98 -3.27
C LYS A 37 -13.33 -12.01 -3.45
N PRO A 38 -13.88 -13.11 -4.01
CA PRO A 38 -15.32 -13.29 -4.10
C PRO A 38 -16.00 -13.22 -2.71
N ASN A 39 -17.02 -12.39 -2.60
CA ASN A 39 -17.85 -12.20 -1.41
C ASN A 39 -19.20 -11.57 -1.84
N PRO A 40 -20.23 -11.51 -0.98
CA PRO A 40 -21.54 -10.98 -1.34
C PRO A 40 -21.54 -9.53 -1.88
N LEU A 41 -20.53 -8.72 -1.51
CA LEU A 41 -20.38 -7.33 -1.95
C LEU A 41 -19.39 -7.15 -3.09
N TYR A 42 -18.88 -8.23 -3.68
CA TYR A 42 -17.78 -8.21 -4.65
C TYR A 42 -17.99 -7.25 -5.82
N TYR A 43 -19.15 -7.29 -6.46
CA TYR A 43 -19.45 -6.41 -7.60
C TYR A 43 -19.58 -4.94 -7.19
N VAL A 44 -20.21 -4.68 -6.04
CA VAL A 44 -20.28 -3.33 -5.47
C VAL A 44 -18.89 -2.83 -5.10
N ALA A 45 -18.06 -3.69 -4.51
CA ALA A 45 -16.69 -3.36 -4.15
C ALA A 45 -15.84 -3.02 -5.39
N LYS A 46 -15.95 -3.80 -6.46
CA LYS A 46 -15.29 -3.50 -7.74
C LYS A 46 -15.71 -2.15 -8.30
N TRP A 47 -16.99 -1.86 -8.29
CA TRP A 47 -17.52 -0.59 -8.79
C TRP A 47 -17.03 0.60 -7.94
N MET A 48 -17.09 0.48 -6.60
CA MET A 48 -16.60 1.52 -5.69
C MET A 48 -15.08 1.73 -5.83
N HIS A 49 -14.31 0.64 -5.88
CA HIS A 49 -12.88 0.68 -6.13
C HIS A 49 -12.56 1.40 -7.46
N TYR A 50 -13.24 1.04 -8.55
CA TYR A 50 -13.07 1.69 -9.85
C TYR A 50 -13.37 3.19 -9.78
N ARG A 51 -14.47 3.60 -9.15
CA ARG A 51 -14.81 5.02 -8.98
C ARG A 51 -13.75 5.80 -8.21
N LEU A 52 -13.26 5.23 -7.10
CA LEU A 52 -12.22 5.87 -6.29
C LEU A 52 -10.88 5.91 -7.03
N SER A 53 -10.54 4.85 -7.76
CA SER A 53 -9.35 4.81 -8.64
C SER A 53 -9.37 5.96 -9.65
N ARG A 54 -10.49 6.15 -10.33
CA ARG A 54 -10.65 7.24 -11.32
C ARG A 54 -10.62 8.63 -10.67
N LYS A 55 -11.25 8.76 -9.50
CA LYS A 55 -11.36 10.05 -8.80
C LYS A 55 -10.01 10.56 -8.29
N TYR A 56 -9.17 9.67 -7.77
CA TYR A 56 -7.91 10.03 -7.10
C TYR A 56 -6.66 9.66 -7.90
N GLY A 57 -6.81 9.05 -9.08
CA GLY A 57 -5.68 8.60 -9.90
C GLY A 57 -4.89 7.46 -9.24
N ILE A 58 -5.55 6.61 -8.43
CA ILE A 58 -4.90 5.48 -7.76
C ILE A 58 -5.14 4.21 -8.59
N GLN A 59 -4.06 3.60 -9.07
CA GLN A 59 -4.10 2.39 -9.88
C GLN A 59 -3.39 1.25 -9.13
N ILE A 60 -4.13 0.57 -8.25
CA ILE A 60 -3.71 -0.63 -7.54
C ILE A 60 -4.70 -1.73 -7.88
N SER A 61 -4.23 -2.82 -8.50
CA SER A 61 -5.12 -3.92 -8.88
C SER A 61 -5.62 -4.70 -7.67
N PRO A 62 -6.92 -5.02 -7.58
CA PRO A 62 -7.44 -5.92 -6.54
C PRO A 62 -6.87 -7.33 -6.58
N SER A 63 -6.33 -7.78 -7.74
CA SER A 63 -5.71 -9.10 -7.91
C SER A 63 -4.25 -9.16 -7.46
N MET A 64 -3.65 -8.02 -7.11
CA MET A 64 -2.26 -7.92 -6.69
C MET A 64 -2.01 -8.67 -5.37
N LYS A 65 -0.84 -9.27 -5.21
CA LYS A 65 -0.41 -9.87 -3.95
C LYS A 65 -0.02 -8.77 -2.96
N LEU A 66 -0.93 -8.49 -2.03
CA LEU A 66 -0.81 -7.37 -1.10
C LEU A 66 -0.97 -7.86 0.34
N GLY A 67 0.07 -7.70 1.15
CA GLY A 67 0.10 -8.02 2.57
C GLY A 67 -0.87 -7.16 3.40
N TYR A 68 -1.05 -7.49 4.66
CA TYR A 68 -1.92 -6.74 5.58
C TYR A 68 -1.22 -5.47 6.10
N GLY A 69 -1.98 -4.55 6.67
CA GLY A 69 -1.44 -3.33 7.25
C GLY A 69 -0.95 -2.29 6.23
N LEU A 70 -1.39 -2.36 4.95
CA LEU A 70 -1.09 -1.30 3.98
C LEU A 70 -1.69 0.03 4.46
N TYR A 71 -0.84 1.04 4.58
CA TYR A 71 -1.23 2.42 4.81
C TYR A 71 -0.96 3.27 3.57
N ILE A 72 -1.96 4.02 3.13
CA ILE A 72 -1.85 4.97 2.02
C ILE A 72 -1.91 6.38 2.60
N GLY A 73 -0.76 7.08 2.58
CA GLY A 73 -0.67 8.48 2.96
C GLY A 73 -0.92 9.39 1.76
N HIS A 74 -1.89 10.32 1.89
CA HIS A 74 -2.22 11.27 0.81
C HIS A 74 -2.45 10.60 -0.56
N GLY A 75 -3.36 9.63 -0.62
CA GLY A 75 -3.60 8.76 -1.77
C GLY A 75 -4.08 9.52 -3.02
N VAL A 76 -3.12 10.03 -3.80
CA VAL A 76 -3.35 10.68 -5.10
C VAL A 76 -2.21 10.26 -6.04
N ALA A 77 -2.56 9.99 -7.31
CA ALA A 77 -1.60 9.69 -8.38
C ALA A 77 -0.64 8.54 -8.05
N ILE A 78 -1.17 7.43 -7.56
CA ILE A 78 -0.39 6.22 -7.25
C ILE A 78 -0.62 5.20 -8.38
N VAL A 79 0.45 4.74 -9.00
CA VAL A 79 0.41 3.73 -10.08
C VAL A 79 1.30 2.56 -9.71
N ILE A 80 0.71 1.38 -9.59
CA ILE A 80 1.45 0.16 -9.23
C ILE A 80 1.12 -0.94 -10.25
N ASN A 81 2.17 -1.49 -10.87
CA ASN A 81 2.05 -2.64 -11.76
C ASN A 81 1.33 -3.81 -11.06
N SER A 82 0.37 -4.42 -11.73
CA SER A 82 -0.51 -5.45 -11.14
C SER A 82 0.22 -6.72 -10.71
N GLY A 83 1.41 -6.99 -11.24
CA GLY A 83 2.25 -8.11 -10.86
C GLY A 83 3.09 -7.86 -9.60
N THR A 84 3.22 -6.61 -9.15
CA THR A 84 4.01 -6.26 -7.96
C THR A 84 3.53 -7.01 -6.72
N ILE A 85 4.48 -7.46 -5.90
CA ILE A 85 4.21 -8.09 -4.61
C ILE A 85 4.58 -7.09 -3.52
N ILE A 86 3.66 -6.82 -2.60
CA ILE A 86 3.91 -5.94 -1.44
C ILE A 86 3.64 -6.74 -0.16
N GLY A 87 4.62 -6.75 0.73
CA GLY A 87 4.55 -7.39 2.04
C GLY A 87 3.60 -6.69 3.04
N ASN A 88 3.71 -7.06 4.30
CA ASN A 88 2.89 -6.53 5.36
C ASN A 88 3.39 -5.18 5.87
N ASN A 89 2.49 -4.39 6.44
CA ASN A 89 2.82 -3.12 7.11
C ASN A 89 3.60 -2.14 6.22
N CYS A 90 3.27 -2.06 4.95
CA CYS A 90 3.90 -1.10 4.05
C CYS A 90 3.14 0.23 4.07
N ASN A 91 3.88 1.33 4.15
CA ASN A 91 3.34 2.68 4.01
C ASN A 91 3.73 3.22 2.65
N ILE A 92 2.76 3.64 1.85
CA ILE A 92 2.96 4.26 0.53
C ILE A 92 2.40 5.67 0.52
N SER A 93 3.05 6.55 -0.22
CA SER A 93 2.67 7.97 -0.29
C SER A 93 2.23 8.36 -1.71
N GLN A 94 1.72 9.59 -1.86
CA GLN A 94 1.27 10.14 -3.13
C GLN A 94 2.37 10.14 -4.21
N CYS A 95 1.94 10.14 -5.48
CA CYS A 95 2.80 10.19 -6.66
C CYS A 95 3.79 9.01 -6.75
N LEU A 96 3.48 7.88 -6.12
CA LEU A 96 4.27 6.66 -6.23
C LEU A 96 4.04 6.00 -7.59
N THR A 97 5.13 5.62 -8.26
CA THR A 97 5.08 4.78 -9.45
C THR A 97 5.91 3.52 -9.23
N ILE A 98 5.30 2.34 -9.42
CA ILE A 98 6.00 1.06 -9.50
C ILE A 98 5.67 0.45 -10.85
N GLY A 99 6.67 0.38 -11.71
CA GLY A 99 6.49 -0.07 -13.09
C GLY A 99 7.59 -1.00 -13.56
N THR A 100 7.25 -1.85 -14.53
CA THR A 100 8.21 -2.68 -15.26
C THR A 100 7.78 -2.80 -16.72
N ASN A 101 8.74 -2.82 -17.60
CA ASN A 101 8.57 -3.16 -19.02
C ASN A 101 8.89 -4.64 -19.28
N HIS A 102 9.37 -5.36 -18.27
CA HIS A 102 9.70 -6.78 -18.33
C HIS A 102 8.65 -7.62 -17.58
N ASN A 103 8.69 -8.93 -17.75
CA ASN A 103 7.73 -9.85 -17.13
C ASN A 103 7.94 -10.07 -15.62
N THR A 104 9.02 -9.56 -15.06
CA THR A 104 9.35 -9.71 -13.64
C THR A 104 9.02 -8.43 -12.88
N PRO A 105 7.97 -8.42 -12.06
CA PRO A 105 7.59 -7.25 -11.29
C PRO A 105 8.43 -7.08 -10.02
N ALA A 106 8.45 -5.86 -9.48
CA ALA A 106 9.10 -5.56 -8.23
C ALA A 106 8.52 -6.38 -7.06
N VAL A 107 9.38 -6.75 -6.12
CA VAL A 107 8.99 -7.44 -4.87
C VAL A 107 9.41 -6.56 -3.68
N ILE A 108 8.44 -6.20 -2.84
CA ILE A 108 8.63 -5.35 -1.67
C ILE A 108 8.38 -6.18 -0.41
N GLY A 109 9.32 -6.16 0.51
CA GLY A 109 9.26 -6.87 1.79
C GLY A 109 8.29 -6.24 2.78
N ASP A 110 8.41 -6.65 4.04
CA ASP A 110 7.57 -6.19 5.14
C ASP A 110 8.11 -4.90 5.78
N ASN A 111 7.23 -4.10 6.38
CA ASN A 111 7.58 -2.88 7.11
C ASN A 111 8.35 -1.85 6.25
N VAL A 112 7.97 -1.69 5.00
CA VAL A 112 8.63 -0.76 4.07
C VAL A 112 7.88 0.57 4.02
N TYR A 113 8.60 1.67 4.20
CA TYR A 113 8.10 3.02 3.96
C TYR A 113 8.55 3.52 2.59
N ILE A 114 7.60 3.96 1.77
CA ILE A 114 7.85 4.53 0.45
C ILE A 114 7.38 5.98 0.45
N GLY A 115 8.33 6.91 0.41
CA GLY A 115 8.06 8.34 0.43
C GLY A 115 7.33 8.85 -0.82
N PRO A 116 6.83 10.11 -0.78
CA PRO A 116 6.13 10.71 -1.91
C PRO A 116 7.04 10.85 -3.14
N GLY A 117 6.45 10.68 -4.32
CA GLY A 117 7.15 10.85 -5.59
C GLY A 117 8.22 9.81 -5.89
N VAL A 118 8.24 8.69 -5.19
CA VAL A 118 9.19 7.60 -5.45
C VAL A 118 8.82 6.88 -6.75
N CYS A 119 9.84 6.57 -7.55
CA CYS A 119 9.73 5.70 -8.71
C CYS A 119 10.54 4.43 -8.47
N ILE A 120 9.89 3.27 -8.57
CA ILE A 120 10.52 1.95 -8.52
C ILE A 120 10.35 1.32 -9.89
N VAL A 121 11.46 1.00 -10.53
CA VAL A 121 11.45 0.53 -11.91
C VAL A 121 12.09 -0.85 -12.03
N GLU A 122 11.56 -1.62 -12.96
CA GLU A 122 12.00 -2.98 -13.29
C GLU A 122 11.80 -4.00 -12.16
N ASP A 123 12.57 -5.06 -12.15
CA ASP A 123 12.45 -6.27 -11.33
C ASP A 123 13.19 -6.19 -9.98
N VAL A 124 13.24 -5.02 -9.38
CA VAL A 124 13.97 -4.82 -8.13
C VAL A 124 13.34 -5.54 -6.93
N ARG A 125 14.19 -5.99 -6.02
CA ARG A 125 13.81 -6.55 -4.73
C ARG A 125 14.13 -5.55 -3.62
N ILE A 126 13.12 -5.20 -2.86
CA ILE A 126 13.25 -4.32 -1.69
C ILE A 126 13.08 -5.18 -0.45
N GLY A 127 14.10 -5.20 0.40
CA GLY A 127 14.13 -5.97 1.62
C GLY A 127 13.12 -5.49 2.67
N ASN A 128 13.18 -6.08 3.85
CA ASN A 128 12.32 -5.74 4.97
C ASN A 128 12.83 -4.49 5.71
N ASN A 129 11.93 -3.77 6.37
CA ASN A 129 12.25 -2.60 7.19
C ASN A 129 12.98 -1.49 6.43
N VAL A 130 12.79 -1.38 5.12
CA VAL A 130 13.43 -0.37 4.28
C VAL A 130 12.67 0.94 4.36
N THR A 131 13.41 2.05 4.38
CA THR A 131 12.86 3.41 4.28
C THR A 131 13.37 4.08 3.00
N ILE A 132 12.45 4.42 2.09
CA ILE A 132 12.78 5.08 0.82
C ILE A 132 12.37 6.55 0.92
N GLY A 133 13.34 7.44 0.83
CA GLY A 133 13.15 8.89 0.88
C GLY A 133 12.34 9.42 -0.31
N ALA A 134 11.70 10.57 -0.11
CA ALA A 134 10.89 11.23 -1.13
C ALA A 134 11.69 11.50 -2.43
N GLY A 135 11.01 11.38 -3.58
CA GLY A 135 11.59 11.68 -4.89
C GLY A 135 12.69 10.72 -5.35
N SER A 136 12.87 9.59 -4.68
CA SER A 136 13.91 8.62 -5.03
C SER A 136 13.54 7.80 -6.27
N VAL A 137 14.56 7.41 -7.06
CA VAL A 137 14.39 6.48 -8.18
C VAL A 137 15.17 5.20 -7.88
N VAL A 138 14.43 4.12 -7.62
CA VAL A 138 15.01 2.81 -7.27
C VAL A 138 15.16 1.98 -8.54
N VAL A 139 16.39 1.63 -8.89
CA VAL A 139 16.77 0.88 -10.08
C VAL A 139 17.61 -0.37 -9.77
N LYS A 140 17.80 -0.67 -8.47
CA LYS A 140 18.58 -1.82 -7.99
C LYS A 140 17.97 -2.33 -6.70
N ASP A 141 18.25 -3.58 -6.36
CA ASP A 141 17.85 -4.20 -5.11
C ASP A 141 18.30 -3.39 -3.89
N LEU A 142 17.44 -3.35 -2.89
CA LEU A 142 17.70 -2.68 -1.62
C LEU A 142 17.77 -3.71 -0.49
N PRO A 143 18.84 -3.73 0.30
CA PRO A 143 18.98 -4.68 1.40
C PRO A 143 18.05 -4.34 2.56
N ASP A 144 17.81 -5.35 3.42
CA ASP A 144 17.03 -5.19 4.66
C ASP A 144 17.56 -4.05 5.52
N ASN A 145 16.67 -3.37 6.24
CA ASN A 145 16.95 -2.32 7.21
C ASN A 145 17.58 -1.04 6.65
N ALA A 146 17.69 -0.90 5.32
CA ALA A 146 18.31 0.25 4.69
C ALA A 146 17.41 1.50 4.72
N THR A 147 18.02 2.66 4.95
CA THR A 147 17.46 3.96 4.59
C THR A 147 18.13 4.43 3.31
N VAL A 148 17.34 4.69 2.28
CA VAL A 148 17.82 5.05 0.95
C VAL A 148 17.20 6.35 0.44
N ALA A 149 17.93 7.09 -0.39
CA ALA A 149 17.38 8.25 -1.11
C ALA A 149 18.22 8.57 -2.36
N GLY A 150 17.65 9.40 -3.24
CA GLY A 150 18.32 9.99 -4.40
C GLY A 150 17.92 9.39 -5.75
N VAL A 151 18.55 9.92 -6.83
CA VAL A 151 18.34 9.54 -8.23
C VAL A 151 19.70 9.24 -8.86
N PRO A 152 20.08 7.97 -9.06
CA PRO A 152 19.45 6.77 -8.53
C PRO A 152 19.55 6.66 -7.00
N ALA A 153 18.64 5.91 -6.37
CA ALA A 153 18.62 5.72 -4.93
C ALA A 153 19.90 5.00 -4.45
N LYS A 154 20.48 5.51 -3.35
CA LYS A 154 21.67 4.95 -2.71
C LYS A 154 21.38 4.72 -1.22
N VAL A 155 22.00 3.72 -0.64
CA VAL A 155 21.94 3.49 0.81
C VAL A 155 22.64 4.63 1.53
N LEU A 156 21.92 5.27 2.45
CA LEU A 156 22.45 6.35 3.29
C LEU A 156 22.94 5.80 4.63
N ASN A 157 22.16 4.92 5.26
CA ASN A 157 22.48 4.30 6.55
C ASN A 157 21.53 3.13 6.86
N TYR A 158 21.77 2.48 8.01
CA TYR A 158 20.94 1.39 8.55
C TYR A 158 20.46 1.69 9.99
N ASN A 159 20.48 2.96 10.41
CA ASN A 159 20.30 3.35 11.82
C ASN A 159 18.85 3.26 12.30
N ASN A 160 17.88 3.37 11.39
CA ASN A 160 16.45 3.44 11.71
C ASN A 160 15.63 2.48 10.86
N PRO A 161 15.70 1.15 11.09
CA PRO A 161 14.96 0.15 10.32
C PRO A 161 13.45 0.36 10.44
N GLY A 162 12.75 0.36 9.32
CA GLY A 162 11.29 0.51 9.29
C GLY A 162 10.80 1.85 9.85
N ARG A 163 11.57 2.92 9.69
CA ARG A 163 11.20 4.28 10.10
C ARG A 163 9.82 4.63 9.55
N TYR A 164 8.97 5.26 10.35
CA TYR A 164 7.59 5.66 10.03
C TYR A 164 6.55 4.52 9.99
N ILE A 165 6.93 3.27 10.27
CA ILE A 165 5.99 2.16 10.42
C ILE A 165 5.59 2.05 11.90
N THR A 166 4.58 2.80 12.31
CA THR A 166 4.17 2.91 13.73
C THR A 166 3.02 2.00 14.11
N ASN A 167 2.06 1.78 13.19
CA ASN A 167 0.85 0.98 13.43
C ASN A 167 0.94 -0.36 12.69
N LYS A 168 1.65 -1.32 13.27
CA LYS A 168 1.84 -2.63 12.64
C LYS A 168 0.62 -3.52 12.85
N TYR A 169 0.18 -4.16 11.79
CA TYR A 169 -0.69 -5.32 11.86
C TYR A 169 0.15 -6.49 12.38
N CYS A 170 -0.24 -7.03 13.53
CA CYS A 170 0.38 -8.23 14.08
C CYS A 170 -0.47 -9.43 13.68
N VAL A 171 0.13 -10.41 13.03
CA VAL A 171 -0.49 -11.72 12.84
C VAL A 171 -0.45 -12.38 14.22
N ASN A 172 -1.59 -12.53 14.88
CA ASN A 172 -1.68 -13.37 16.07
C ASN A 172 -1.38 -14.80 15.59
N SER A 173 -0.20 -15.29 15.97
CA SER A 173 0.24 -16.67 15.78
C SER A 173 -0.58 -17.63 16.62
#